data_d2613c868d7cab0be55fd9bb6fae4686
#
_entry.id   d2613c868d7cab0be55fd9bb6fae4686
#
_cell.length_a   1.000
_cell.length_b   1.000
_cell.length_c   1.000
_cell.angle_alpha   90.00
_cell.angle_beta   90.00
_cell.angle_gamma   90.00
#
_symmetry.space_group_name_H-M   'P 1'
#
loop_
_entity.id
_entity.type
_entity.pdbx_description
1 polymer ?
#
loop_
_entity_poly.entity_id
_entity_poly.type
_entity_poly.pdbx_seq_one_letter_code
_entity_poly.pdbx_strand_id
1 'polypeptide(L)'
;MLIILVLVSCRPNPTNITPSPSAQIPEVATTPQVAEQSIPLILSEPGPYHLGIRRNYAFTDTDREGREVSITIIYPAVIPQDSPPASLVSDATADLSGAPYPLILSSSKAAFTFAPYLVSHGFVWIGINKIDTYMPWNENLIAQPLDIVFALDQAASHPLEGLDGMINFEQAGAMGYSFDGTNSLTLGGARVDPEFYLEQCTKASTMEPALTELEIYNYCEISKRWDQFATHAGDKITSSNDRLWQPITDKRIRAVMPMAPDGAWLFGERGLAAVDRPTLIISATEDELCNYNREAVYIYEHIGTPDKTMISIIGQGHMMVYDTVMVSRMAHFAVAFFGYHLQGRDDYAEFFSEDFLNQYADLAWGVYSGE
;
A
#
# COMPACT_ATOMS: atom_id res chain seq x y z
N MET A 1 32.82 16.74 19.12
CA MET A 1 32.44 18.10 19.54
C MET A 1 31.16 17.95 20.35
N LEU A 2 31.30 18.08 21.67
CA LEU A 2 30.26 17.75 22.67
C LEU A 2 29.43 19.05 22.89
N ILE A 3 28.13 19.00 22.61
CA ILE A 3 27.21 20.12 22.88
C ILE A 3 26.53 19.84 24.22
N ILE A 4 26.90 20.64 25.22
CA ILE A 4 26.32 20.65 26.57
C ILE A 4 25.06 21.52 26.54
N LEU A 5 23.90 20.91 26.82
CA LEU A 5 22.65 21.64 27.07
C LEU A 5 22.65 22.15 28.52
N VAL A 6 22.61 23.45 28.67
CA VAL A 6 22.44 24.12 29.96
C VAL A 6 20.94 24.29 30.23
N LEU A 7 20.41 23.58 31.22
CA LEU A 7 19.05 23.76 31.74
C LEU A 7 19.07 24.93 32.74
N VAL A 8 18.39 26.02 32.42
CA VAL A 8 18.12 27.12 33.36
C VAL A 8 16.80 26.81 34.10
N SER A 9 16.93 26.56 35.39
CA SER A 9 15.83 26.32 36.31
C SER A 9 15.34 27.67 36.87
N CYS A 10 14.15 28.12 36.46
CA CYS A 10 13.44 29.20 37.14
C CYS A 10 12.52 28.62 38.20
N ARG A 11 12.77 28.91 39.49
CA ARG A 11 11.85 28.64 40.62
C ARG A 11 10.90 29.84 40.76
N PRO A 12 9.58 29.64 40.82
CA PRO A 12 8.66 30.69 41.28
C PRO A 12 8.52 30.68 42.80
N ASN A 13 8.44 31.90 43.38
CA ASN A 13 8.18 32.17 44.78
C ASN A 13 6.75 31.77 45.20
N PRO A 14 6.54 31.27 46.43
CA PRO A 14 5.19 30.95 46.90
C PRO A 14 4.45 32.21 47.36
N THR A 15 3.41 32.61 46.67
CA THR A 15 2.40 33.54 47.15
C THR A 15 1.28 32.75 47.81
N ASN A 16 1.01 33.11 49.10
CA ASN A 16 -0.12 32.62 49.88
C ASN A 16 -1.45 33.01 49.21
N ILE A 17 -2.23 32.02 48.78
CA ILE A 17 -3.62 32.22 48.34
C ILE A 17 -4.54 31.54 49.35
N THR A 18 -5.41 32.34 49.99
CA THR A 18 -6.48 31.91 50.87
C THR A 18 -7.56 31.16 50.08
N PRO A 19 -8.09 30.02 50.51
CA PRO A 19 -9.11 29.31 49.75
C PRO A 19 -10.46 30.02 49.81
N SER A 20 -11.01 30.30 48.61
CA SER A 20 -12.38 30.76 48.41
C SER A 20 -13.34 29.54 48.40
N PRO A 21 -14.60 29.68 48.86
CA PRO A 21 -15.51 28.55 49.02
C PRO A 21 -15.87 27.94 47.67
N SER A 22 -15.79 26.61 47.64
CA SER A 22 -16.08 25.74 46.49
C SER A 22 -17.54 25.90 46.04
N ALA A 23 -17.73 26.41 44.82
CA ALA A 23 -19.01 26.31 44.13
C ALA A 23 -19.23 24.86 43.69
N GLN A 24 -20.31 24.24 44.11
CA GLN A 24 -20.71 22.92 43.62
C GLN A 24 -21.04 23.00 42.13
N ILE A 25 -20.25 22.32 41.32
CA ILE A 25 -20.55 22.09 39.91
C ILE A 25 -21.69 21.06 39.87
N PRO A 26 -22.80 21.30 39.15
CA PRO A 26 -23.83 20.28 38.97
C PRO A 26 -23.26 19.09 38.25
N GLU A 27 -23.50 17.92 38.81
CA GLU A 27 -23.17 16.62 38.23
C GLU A 27 -23.91 16.48 36.90
N VAL A 28 -23.16 16.61 35.79
CA VAL A 28 -23.68 16.33 34.47
C VAL A 28 -23.92 14.83 34.43
N ALA A 29 -25.18 14.44 34.35
CA ALA A 29 -25.57 13.05 34.13
C ALA A 29 -24.90 12.55 32.84
N THR A 30 -23.87 11.74 32.98
CA THR A 30 -23.30 10.99 31.89
C THR A 30 -24.35 9.99 31.42
N THR A 31 -24.97 10.29 30.28
CA THR A 31 -25.71 9.29 29.53
C THR A 31 -24.76 8.13 29.29
N PRO A 32 -25.15 6.87 29.59
CA PRO A 32 -24.30 5.74 29.30
C PRO A 32 -24.09 5.72 27.77
N GLN A 33 -22.87 5.97 27.34
CA GLN A 33 -22.46 5.71 25.97
C GLN A 33 -22.58 4.19 25.82
N VAL A 34 -23.61 3.74 25.12
CA VAL A 34 -23.71 2.36 24.67
C VAL A 34 -22.47 2.16 23.83
N ALA A 35 -21.53 1.37 24.32
CA ALA A 35 -20.40 0.95 23.51
C ALA A 35 -21.01 0.24 22.31
N GLU A 36 -20.95 0.88 21.15
CA GLU A 36 -21.29 0.29 19.88
C GLU A 36 -20.40 -0.96 19.76
N GLN A 37 -21.01 -2.14 19.82
CA GLN A 37 -20.27 -3.39 19.65
C GLN A 37 -19.77 -3.37 18.21
N SER A 38 -18.54 -2.98 18.01
CA SER A 38 -17.88 -3.04 16.71
C SER A 38 -17.89 -4.52 16.28
N ILE A 39 -18.44 -4.79 15.10
CA ILE A 39 -18.42 -6.11 14.51
C ILE A 39 -16.95 -6.52 14.30
N PRO A 40 -16.53 -7.73 14.75
CA PRO A 40 -15.14 -8.11 14.66
C PRO A 40 -14.70 -8.24 13.20
N LEU A 41 -13.56 -7.66 12.88
CA LEU A 41 -12.87 -7.86 11.59
C LEU A 41 -12.07 -9.17 11.67
N ILE A 42 -12.75 -10.30 11.48
CA ILE A 42 -12.22 -11.63 11.77
C ILE A 42 -10.93 -12.00 11.01
N LEU A 43 -10.71 -11.43 9.83
CA LEU A 43 -9.50 -11.68 9.03
C LEU A 43 -8.32 -10.78 9.43
N SER A 44 -8.49 -9.88 10.40
CA SER A 44 -7.39 -9.16 11.04
C SER A 44 -6.78 -9.94 12.21
N GLU A 45 -7.41 -11.01 12.66
CA GLU A 45 -6.81 -11.94 13.61
C GLU A 45 -5.76 -12.83 12.92
N PRO A 46 -4.77 -13.35 13.66
CA PRO A 46 -3.80 -14.27 13.08
C PRO A 46 -4.47 -15.51 12.48
N GLY A 47 -4.11 -15.84 11.24
CA GLY A 47 -4.51 -17.08 10.58
C GLY A 47 -3.79 -18.32 11.14
N PRO A 48 -4.01 -19.49 10.53
CA PRO A 48 -3.52 -20.77 11.07
C PRO A 48 -2.00 -20.99 10.90
N TYR A 49 -1.31 -20.17 10.07
CA TYR A 49 0.10 -20.38 9.78
C TYR A 49 1.01 -19.49 10.61
N HIS A 50 2.13 -20.04 11.04
CA HIS A 50 3.24 -19.29 11.58
C HIS A 50 4.10 -18.68 10.45
N LEU A 51 5.01 -17.76 10.80
CA LEU A 51 5.74 -16.98 9.82
C LEU A 51 7.24 -17.27 9.83
N GLY A 52 7.76 -17.63 8.67
CA GLY A 52 9.19 -17.64 8.38
C GLY A 52 9.61 -16.41 7.59
N ILE A 53 10.84 -15.98 7.74
CA ILE A 53 11.41 -14.90 6.95
C ILE A 53 12.78 -15.27 6.43
N ARG A 54 13.02 -14.96 5.16
CA ARG A 54 14.35 -14.97 4.53
C ARG A 54 14.64 -13.61 3.92
N ARG A 55 15.84 -13.13 4.15
CA ARG A 55 16.27 -11.80 3.72
C ARG A 55 17.44 -11.89 2.77
N ASN A 56 17.59 -10.82 1.98
CA ASN A 56 18.79 -10.57 1.18
C ASN A 56 19.07 -11.62 0.08
N TYR A 57 18.00 -12.19 -0.50
CA TYR A 57 18.18 -12.77 -1.82
C TYR A 57 18.47 -11.64 -2.80
N ALA A 58 19.59 -11.70 -3.50
CA ALA A 58 20.00 -10.67 -4.44
C ALA A 58 20.13 -11.27 -5.84
N PHE A 59 19.58 -10.56 -6.81
CA PHE A 59 19.66 -10.88 -8.22
C PHE A 59 20.25 -9.69 -8.97
N THR A 60 21.02 -9.96 -10.02
CA THR A 60 21.63 -8.93 -10.85
C THR A 60 20.88 -8.85 -12.18
N ASP A 61 20.27 -7.71 -12.46
CA ASP A 61 19.60 -7.43 -13.72
C ASP A 61 20.62 -6.90 -14.74
N THR A 62 21.09 -7.78 -15.60
CA THR A 62 22.09 -7.46 -16.63
C THR A 62 21.52 -6.60 -17.76
N ASP A 63 20.21 -6.64 -18.00
CA ASP A 63 19.52 -5.82 -19.01
C ASP A 63 19.42 -4.34 -18.55
N ARG A 64 19.52 -4.11 -17.25
CA ARG A 64 19.53 -2.78 -16.64
C ARG A 64 20.88 -2.46 -15.98
N GLU A 65 21.96 -2.56 -16.76
CA GLU A 65 23.33 -2.14 -16.39
C GLU A 65 23.87 -2.81 -15.11
N GLY A 66 23.44 -4.04 -14.83
CA GLY A 66 23.87 -4.77 -13.65
C GLY A 66 23.20 -4.30 -12.35
N ARG A 67 21.97 -3.76 -12.45
CA ARG A 67 21.19 -3.34 -11.30
C ARG A 67 20.97 -4.49 -10.33
N GLU A 68 21.36 -4.31 -9.08
CA GLU A 68 21.06 -5.27 -8.02
C GLU A 68 19.62 -5.08 -7.50
N VAL A 69 18.86 -6.18 -7.50
CA VAL A 69 17.53 -6.27 -6.90
C VAL A 69 17.56 -7.30 -5.79
N SER A 70 17.46 -6.84 -4.57
CA SER A 70 17.38 -7.72 -3.41
C SER A 70 15.97 -7.79 -2.86
N ILE A 71 15.58 -8.98 -2.36
CA ILE A 71 14.23 -9.25 -1.87
C ILE A 71 14.24 -9.81 -0.47
N THR A 72 13.14 -9.59 0.23
CA THR A 72 12.75 -10.29 1.46
C THR A 72 11.55 -11.16 1.16
N ILE A 73 11.56 -12.39 1.67
CA ILE A 73 10.48 -13.35 1.53
C ILE A 73 9.93 -13.66 2.91
N ILE A 74 8.60 -13.53 3.10
CA ILE A 74 7.89 -13.97 4.30
C ILE A 74 6.90 -15.06 3.87
N TYR A 75 6.88 -16.16 4.60
CA TYR A 75 6.20 -17.37 4.16
C TYR A 75 5.63 -18.18 5.33
N PRO A 76 4.59 -19.02 5.11
CA PRO A 76 4.12 -20.00 6.09
C PRO A 76 5.24 -20.93 6.54
N ALA A 77 5.41 -21.10 7.85
CA ALA A 77 6.52 -21.85 8.41
C ALA A 77 6.13 -22.75 9.56
N VAL A 78 6.86 -23.87 9.68
CA VAL A 78 6.82 -24.72 10.87
C VAL A 78 7.78 -24.12 11.91
N ILE A 79 7.25 -23.76 13.07
CA ILE A 79 8.05 -23.23 14.18
C ILE A 79 7.88 -24.11 15.41
N PRO A 80 8.83 -24.09 16.38
CA PRO A 80 8.71 -24.81 17.63
C PRO A 80 7.41 -24.46 18.38
N GLN A 81 6.79 -25.47 19.01
CA GLN A 81 5.49 -25.37 19.65
C GLN A 81 5.41 -24.32 20.78
N ASP A 82 6.57 -23.99 21.37
CA ASP A 82 6.68 -22.98 22.45
C ASP A 82 6.93 -21.56 21.95
N SER A 83 6.89 -21.33 20.63
CA SER A 83 7.08 -20.01 20.07
C SER A 83 5.85 -19.14 20.28
N PRO A 84 6.00 -17.83 20.59
CA PRO A 84 4.87 -16.94 20.68
C PRO A 84 4.04 -16.92 19.39
N PRO A 85 2.72 -16.72 19.45
CA PRO A 85 1.88 -16.56 18.26
C PRO A 85 2.42 -15.44 17.37
N ALA A 86 2.27 -15.61 16.05
CA ALA A 86 2.73 -14.66 15.02
C ALA A 86 4.23 -14.30 15.07
N SER A 87 5.07 -15.13 15.69
CA SER A 87 6.52 -14.95 15.66
C SER A 87 7.05 -15.07 14.25
N LEU A 88 7.84 -14.08 13.85
CA LEU A 88 8.57 -14.06 12.59
C LEU A 88 9.96 -14.69 12.80
N VAL A 89 10.15 -15.92 12.34
CA VAL A 89 11.36 -16.70 12.58
C VAL A 89 12.25 -16.71 11.34
N SER A 90 13.51 -16.29 11.51
CA SER A 90 14.49 -16.31 10.42
C SER A 90 14.82 -17.74 10.01
N ASP A 91 14.82 -17.96 8.70
CA ASP A 91 15.20 -19.23 8.06
C ASP A 91 14.43 -20.46 8.59
N ALA A 92 13.20 -20.24 9.08
CA ALA A 92 12.34 -21.31 9.56
C ALA A 92 12.04 -22.33 8.44
N THR A 93 11.75 -23.57 8.83
CA THR A 93 11.33 -24.60 7.88
C THR A 93 9.99 -24.20 7.25
N ALA A 94 9.89 -24.28 5.92
CA ALA A 94 8.66 -24.02 5.19
C ALA A 94 7.53 -24.98 5.60
N ASP A 95 6.34 -24.44 5.85
CA ASP A 95 5.14 -25.25 6.03
C ASP A 95 4.49 -25.52 4.66
N LEU A 96 4.58 -26.74 4.19
CA LEU A 96 4.04 -27.17 2.91
C LEU A 96 2.61 -27.72 3.00
N SER A 97 1.97 -27.70 4.16
CA SER A 97 0.66 -28.34 4.38
C SER A 97 -0.47 -27.74 3.53
N GLY A 98 -0.38 -26.45 3.17
CA GLY A 98 -1.31 -25.75 2.28
C GLY A 98 -0.71 -25.32 0.95
N ALA A 99 0.55 -25.72 0.67
CA ALA A 99 1.25 -25.30 -0.55
C ALA A 99 0.64 -25.95 -1.83
N PRO A 100 0.78 -25.30 -3.01
CA PRO A 100 1.48 -24.04 -3.22
C PRO A 100 0.63 -22.82 -2.86
N TYR A 101 1.22 -21.86 -2.13
CA TYR A 101 0.54 -20.66 -1.69
C TYR A 101 0.60 -19.54 -2.74
N PRO A 102 -0.49 -18.77 -2.95
CA PRO A 102 -0.43 -17.58 -3.79
C PRO A 102 0.59 -16.55 -3.28
N LEU A 103 1.11 -15.76 -4.21
CA LEU A 103 2.16 -14.78 -3.96
C LEU A 103 1.59 -13.36 -3.83
N ILE A 104 2.08 -12.59 -2.88
CA ILE A 104 1.85 -11.15 -2.80
C ILE A 104 3.16 -10.42 -3.06
N LEU A 105 3.14 -9.51 -4.02
CA LEU A 105 4.26 -8.67 -4.44
C LEU A 105 4.12 -7.26 -3.87
N SER A 106 5.22 -6.69 -3.36
CA SER A 106 5.26 -5.34 -2.82
C SER A 106 6.70 -4.84 -2.67
N SER A 107 6.88 -3.68 -2.03
CA SER A 107 8.15 -3.32 -1.44
C SER A 107 8.29 -3.86 0.00
N SER A 108 9.49 -3.95 0.50
CA SER A 108 9.73 -4.35 1.90
C SER A 108 9.27 -3.29 2.92
N LYS A 109 8.96 -2.07 2.48
CA LYS A 109 8.39 -0.99 3.30
C LYS A 109 7.10 -1.42 4.00
N ALA A 110 6.21 -2.09 3.28
CA ALA A 110 4.94 -2.57 3.81
C ALA A 110 5.01 -3.99 4.39
N ALA A 111 6.13 -4.70 4.23
CA ALA A 111 6.27 -6.11 4.60
C ALA A 111 5.97 -6.39 6.07
N PHE A 112 6.47 -5.55 6.98
CA PHE A 112 6.26 -5.77 8.42
C PHE A 112 4.89 -5.28 8.92
N THR A 113 4.18 -4.50 8.10
CA THR A 113 2.83 -4.01 8.42
C THR A 113 1.76 -5.00 7.99
N PHE A 114 1.82 -5.49 6.74
CA PHE A 114 0.73 -6.28 6.13
C PHE A 114 1.06 -7.75 5.93
N ALA A 115 2.33 -8.10 5.66
CA ALA A 115 2.70 -9.49 5.40
C ALA A 115 2.34 -10.46 6.54
N PRO A 116 2.47 -10.10 7.85
CA PRO A 116 2.08 -11.01 8.92
C PRO A 116 0.62 -11.48 8.82
N TYR A 117 -0.30 -10.60 8.45
CA TYR A 117 -1.71 -10.97 8.26
C TYR A 117 -1.89 -11.90 7.07
N LEU A 118 -1.40 -11.51 5.90
CA LEU A 118 -1.54 -12.29 4.68
C LEU A 118 -0.85 -13.65 4.78
N VAL A 119 0.37 -13.70 5.26
CA VAL A 119 1.13 -14.94 5.37
C VAL A 119 0.52 -15.89 6.37
N SER A 120 0.00 -15.39 7.51
CA SER A 120 -0.73 -16.24 8.46
C SER A 120 -2.02 -16.85 7.88
N HIS A 121 -2.56 -16.24 6.82
CA HIS A 121 -3.72 -16.75 6.07
C HIS A 121 -3.35 -17.52 4.80
N GLY A 122 -2.10 -17.96 4.66
CA GLY A 122 -1.68 -18.86 3.60
C GLY A 122 -1.29 -18.16 2.29
N PHE A 123 -0.61 -17.03 2.38
CA PHE A 123 0.07 -16.39 1.27
C PHE A 123 1.60 -16.45 1.46
N VAL A 124 2.34 -16.26 0.41
CA VAL A 124 3.77 -15.90 0.47
C VAL A 124 3.90 -14.44 0.09
N TRP A 125 4.76 -13.70 0.79
CA TRP A 125 5.07 -12.31 0.50
C TRP A 125 6.48 -12.18 -0.05
N ILE A 126 6.65 -11.52 -1.19
CA ILE A 126 7.93 -11.09 -1.71
C ILE A 126 7.94 -9.57 -1.83
N GLY A 127 8.88 -8.93 -1.13
CA GLY A 127 9.10 -7.49 -1.19
C GLY A 127 10.49 -7.13 -1.63
N ILE A 128 10.63 -6.17 -2.56
CA ILE A 128 11.95 -5.61 -2.91
C ILE A 128 12.49 -4.79 -1.75
N ASN A 129 13.79 -4.94 -1.43
CA ASN A 129 14.40 -4.33 -0.25
C ASN A 129 14.81 -2.86 -0.46
N LYS A 130 15.04 -2.46 -1.69
CA LYS A 130 15.44 -1.09 -1.98
C LYS A 130 14.22 -0.16 -1.94
N ILE A 131 14.16 0.68 -0.90
CA ILE A 131 13.16 1.71 -0.72
C ILE A 131 13.85 3.05 -0.97
N ASP A 132 13.80 3.50 -2.20
CA ASP A 132 14.30 4.83 -2.53
C ASP A 132 13.22 5.88 -2.24
N THR A 133 13.64 7.09 -1.87
CA THR A 133 12.75 8.23 -1.78
C THR A 133 12.22 8.58 -3.17
N TYR A 134 10.96 8.92 -3.25
CA TYR A 134 10.24 9.18 -4.49
C TYR A 134 9.52 10.54 -4.50
N MET A 135 9.55 11.27 -3.40
CA MET A 135 9.11 12.65 -3.38
C MET A 135 10.33 13.59 -3.32
N PRO A 136 10.47 14.50 -4.26
CA PRO A 136 9.61 14.67 -5.44
C PRO A 136 9.67 13.46 -6.38
N TRP A 137 8.64 13.29 -7.23
CA TRP A 137 8.59 12.22 -8.22
C TRP A 137 9.87 12.13 -9.04
N ASN A 138 10.35 10.94 -9.23
CA ASN A 138 11.63 10.65 -9.85
C ASN A 138 11.63 9.30 -10.59
N GLU A 139 12.78 8.84 -11.01
CA GLU A 139 12.98 7.63 -11.80
C GLU A 139 12.47 6.35 -11.11
N ASN A 140 12.25 6.40 -9.78
CA ASN A 140 11.73 5.25 -9.04
C ASN A 140 10.28 4.88 -9.40
N LEU A 141 9.51 5.83 -9.99
CA LEU A 141 8.19 5.53 -10.58
C LEU A 141 8.24 4.43 -11.65
N ILE A 142 9.38 4.25 -12.28
CA ILE A 142 9.63 3.22 -13.29
C ILE A 142 10.52 2.10 -12.74
N ALA A 143 11.57 2.47 -12.01
CA ALA A 143 12.56 1.51 -11.55
C ALA A 143 11.98 0.49 -10.55
N GLN A 144 11.11 0.91 -9.64
CA GLN A 144 10.56 -0.01 -8.62
C GLN A 144 9.56 -1.03 -9.19
N PRO A 145 8.56 -0.66 -10.02
CA PRO A 145 7.73 -1.67 -10.69
C PRO A 145 8.55 -2.66 -11.53
N LEU A 146 9.58 -2.19 -12.24
CA LEU A 146 10.51 -3.07 -12.98
C LEU A 146 11.29 -4.01 -12.05
N ASP A 147 11.73 -3.53 -10.88
CA ASP A 147 12.39 -4.36 -9.89
C ASP A 147 11.46 -5.46 -9.34
N ILE A 148 10.17 -5.14 -9.15
CA ILE A 148 9.17 -6.11 -8.68
C ILE A 148 8.90 -7.18 -9.74
N VAL A 149 8.72 -6.81 -11.01
CA VAL A 149 8.53 -7.77 -12.10
C VAL A 149 9.77 -8.63 -12.28
N PHE A 150 10.97 -8.02 -12.25
CA PHE A 150 12.23 -8.75 -12.32
C PHE A 150 12.39 -9.72 -11.13
N ALA A 151 12.05 -9.31 -9.91
CA ALA A 151 12.08 -10.19 -8.75
C ALA A 151 11.13 -11.38 -8.88
N LEU A 152 9.93 -11.18 -9.44
CA LEU A 152 8.98 -12.26 -9.74
C LEU A 152 9.59 -13.26 -10.73
N ASP A 153 10.22 -12.78 -11.80
CA ASP A 153 10.85 -13.64 -12.81
C ASP A 153 12.02 -14.42 -12.23
N GLN A 154 12.88 -13.78 -11.47
CA GLN A 154 14.04 -14.41 -10.84
C GLN A 154 13.61 -15.45 -9.81
N ALA A 155 12.68 -15.13 -8.93
CA ALA A 155 12.17 -16.05 -7.93
C ALA A 155 11.46 -17.27 -8.55
N ALA A 156 10.77 -17.09 -9.68
CA ALA A 156 10.12 -18.19 -10.40
C ALA A 156 11.09 -19.08 -11.17
N SER A 157 12.21 -18.51 -11.67
CA SER A 157 13.18 -19.20 -12.51
C SER A 157 14.31 -19.86 -11.74
N HIS A 158 14.61 -19.38 -10.56
CA HIS A 158 15.71 -19.86 -9.72
C HIS A 158 15.14 -20.42 -8.42
N PRO A 159 15.37 -21.71 -8.12
CA PRO A 159 14.90 -22.30 -6.88
C PRO A 159 15.37 -21.51 -5.67
N LEU A 160 14.43 -21.10 -4.83
CA LEU A 160 14.72 -20.47 -3.56
C LEU A 160 14.97 -21.60 -2.55
N GLU A 161 16.20 -21.76 -2.12
CA GLU A 161 16.61 -22.88 -1.28
C GLU A 161 15.64 -23.13 -0.11
N GLY A 162 15.11 -24.36 0.00
CA GLY A 162 14.16 -24.77 1.03
C GLY A 162 12.76 -24.15 0.94
N LEU A 163 12.41 -23.54 -0.22
CA LEU A 163 11.05 -23.07 -0.54
C LEU A 163 10.50 -23.77 -1.80
N ASP A 164 11.09 -24.91 -2.17
CA ASP A 164 10.67 -25.66 -3.34
C ASP A 164 9.21 -26.10 -3.22
N GLY A 165 8.41 -25.84 -4.25
CA GLY A 165 6.99 -26.18 -4.31
C GLY A 165 6.06 -25.36 -3.41
N MET A 166 6.60 -24.39 -2.68
CA MET A 166 5.84 -23.57 -1.74
C MET A 166 5.02 -22.48 -2.42
N ILE A 167 5.55 -21.86 -3.48
CA ILE A 167 5.01 -20.64 -4.07
C ILE A 167 4.29 -20.95 -5.38
N ASN A 168 3.06 -20.45 -5.51
CA ASN A 168 2.33 -20.44 -6.76
C ASN A 168 2.61 -19.14 -7.51
N PHE A 169 3.67 -19.13 -8.31
CA PHE A 169 4.05 -17.95 -9.09
C PHE A 169 3.04 -17.55 -10.17
N GLU A 170 2.12 -18.44 -10.57
CA GLU A 170 1.08 -18.15 -11.57
C GLU A 170 -0.14 -17.42 -10.96
N GLN A 171 -0.18 -17.30 -9.64
CA GLN A 171 -1.23 -16.60 -8.91
C GLN A 171 -0.59 -15.56 -7.97
N ALA A 172 -0.20 -14.42 -8.53
CA ALA A 172 0.34 -13.31 -7.77
C ALA A 172 -0.69 -12.17 -7.63
N GLY A 173 -0.66 -11.49 -6.50
CA GLY A 173 -1.27 -10.19 -6.29
C GLY A 173 -0.20 -9.14 -6.06
N ALA A 174 -0.54 -7.85 -6.26
CA ALA A 174 0.34 -6.76 -5.89
C ALA A 174 -0.38 -5.77 -4.98
N MET A 175 0.29 -5.32 -3.92
CA MET A 175 -0.27 -4.34 -3.01
C MET A 175 0.78 -3.36 -2.51
N GLY A 176 0.31 -2.21 -2.06
CA GLY A 176 1.17 -1.23 -1.45
C GLY A 176 0.43 -0.02 -0.92
N TYR A 177 1.10 0.74 -0.08
CA TYR A 177 0.60 1.94 0.56
C TYR A 177 1.32 3.18 0.05
N SER A 178 0.60 4.28 -0.23
CA SER A 178 1.16 5.52 -0.75
C SER A 178 1.84 5.27 -2.11
N PHE A 179 3.07 5.64 -2.30
CA PHE A 179 3.82 5.34 -3.53
C PHE A 179 3.84 3.85 -3.92
N ASP A 180 3.89 2.94 -2.95
CA ASP A 180 3.75 1.51 -3.26
C ASP A 180 2.34 1.17 -3.77
N GLY A 181 1.32 1.97 -3.43
CA GLY A 181 0.01 1.93 -4.05
C GLY A 181 0.07 2.29 -5.53
N THR A 182 0.87 3.30 -5.89
CA THR A 182 1.16 3.66 -7.29
C THR A 182 1.88 2.53 -8.02
N ASN A 183 2.87 1.88 -7.38
CA ASN A 183 3.51 0.69 -7.92
C ASN A 183 2.48 -0.42 -8.20
N SER A 184 1.50 -0.62 -7.30
CA SER A 184 0.44 -1.61 -7.48
C SER A 184 -0.45 -1.31 -8.69
N LEU A 185 -0.78 -0.02 -8.92
CA LEU A 185 -1.50 0.40 -10.12
C LEU A 185 -0.71 0.12 -11.40
N THR A 186 0.58 0.45 -11.41
CA THR A 186 1.47 0.15 -12.53
C THR A 186 1.50 -1.36 -12.81
N LEU A 187 1.66 -2.18 -11.77
CA LEU A 187 1.65 -3.63 -11.87
C LEU A 187 0.27 -4.18 -12.30
N GLY A 188 -0.81 -3.46 -11.99
CA GLY A 188 -2.17 -3.73 -12.45
C GLY A 188 -2.41 -3.42 -13.92
N GLY A 189 -1.46 -2.75 -14.59
CA GLY A 189 -1.52 -2.42 -15.99
C GLY A 189 -1.70 -0.93 -16.29
N ALA A 190 -1.69 -0.05 -15.29
CA ALA A 190 -1.71 1.39 -15.53
C ALA A 190 -0.51 1.82 -16.39
N ARG A 191 -0.77 2.69 -17.36
CA ARG A 191 0.21 3.13 -18.35
C ARG A 191 0.49 4.62 -18.19
N VAL A 192 1.74 5.02 -18.22
CA VAL A 192 2.09 6.44 -18.19
C VAL A 192 1.51 7.13 -19.43
N ASP A 193 0.83 8.26 -19.20
CA ASP A 193 0.33 9.16 -20.23
C ASP A 193 1.17 10.45 -20.25
N PRO A 194 2.22 10.51 -21.09
CA PRO A 194 3.12 11.66 -21.12
C PRO A 194 2.42 12.97 -21.45
N GLU A 195 1.47 12.94 -22.38
CA GLU A 195 0.73 14.11 -22.84
C GLU A 195 -0.11 14.69 -21.70
N PHE A 196 -0.88 13.84 -21.04
CA PHE A 196 -1.68 14.24 -19.89
C PHE A 196 -0.81 14.76 -18.75
N TYR A 197 0.23 14.04 -18.36
CA TYR A 197 1.10 14.43 -17.25
C TYR A 197 1.74 15.80 -17.48
N LEU A 198 2.34 16.03 -18.65
CA LEU A 198 3.00 17.29 -18.97
C LEU A 198 1.99 18.45 -19.04
N GLU A 199 0.77 18.19 -19.54
CA GLU A 199 -0.31 19.18 -19.55
C GLU A 199 -0.74 19.55 -18.13
N GLN A 200 -0.95 18.57 -17.22
CA GLN A 200 -1.30 18.85 -15.83
C GLN A 200 -0.22 19.70 -15.15
N CYS A 201 1.06 19.36 -15.31
CA CYS A 201 2.15 20.15 -14.73
C CYS A 201 2.24 21.57 -15.31
N THR A 202 1.86 21.78 -16.56
CA THR A 202 1.80 23.12 -17.15
C THR A 202 0.68 23.96 -16.52
N LYS A 203 -0.44 23.34 -16.16
CA LYS A 203 -1.63 23.99 -15.57
C LYS A 203 -1.61 24.06 -14.05
N ALA A 204 -0.70 23.36 -13.39
CA ALA A 204 -0.72 23.10 -11.93
C ALA A 204 -0.89 24.36 -11.06
N SER A 205 -0.26 25.50 -11.45
CA SER A 205 -0.36 26.74 -10.70
C SER A 205 -1.68 27.53 -10.91
N THR A 206 -2.51 27.09 -11.85
CA THR A 206 -3.77 27.77 -12.23
C THR A 206 -5.00 26.89 -12.06
N MET A 207 -4.84 25.71 -11.47
CA MET A 207 -5.96 24.78 -11.21
C MET A 207 -6.86 25.30 -10.08
N GLU A 208 -8.09 24.82 -10.06
CA GLU A 208 -9.06 25.09 -8.99
C GLU A 208 -9.52 23.74 -8.39
N PRO A 209 -9.24 23.51 -7.10
CA PRO A 209 -8.50 24.37 -6.17
C PRO A 209 -7.01 24.44 -6.54
N ALA A 210 -6.37 25.59 -6.24
CA ALA A 210 -4.94 25.80 -6.51
C ALA A 210 -4.07 24.82 -5.71
N LEU A 211 -3.07 24.24 -6.38
CA LEU A 211 -2.05 23.45 -5.71
C LEU A 211 -1.06 24.33 -4.99
N THR A 212 -0.56 23.86 -3.86
CA THR A 212 0.56 24.49 -3.16
C THR A 212 1.86 24.37 -3.96
N GLU A 213 2.83 25.24 -3.71
CA GLU A 213 4.17 25.15 -4.32
C GLU A 213 4.84 23.80 -4.02
N LEU A 214 4.60 23.23 -2.82
CA LEU A 214 5.13 21.93 -2.41
C LEU A 214 4.50 20.79 -3.21
N GLU A 215 3.20 20.81 -3.44
CA GLU A 215 2.53 19.81 -4.28
C GLU A 215 3.02 19.89 -5.73
N ILE A 216 3.12 21.09 -6.30
CA ILE A 216 3.66 21.29 -7.65
C ILE A 216 5.10 20.75 -7.74
N TYR A 217 5.94 21.03 -6.73
CA TYR A 217 7.28 20.49 -6.67
C TYR A 217 7.27 18.95 -6.59
N ASN A 218 6.45 18.39 -5.73
CA ASN A 218 6.40 16.93 -5.53
C ASN A 218 5.97 16.19 -6.79
N TYR A 219 4.94 16.66 -7.47
CA TYR A 219 4.36 15.96 -8.62
C TYR A 219 4.99 16.32 -9.96
N CYS A 220 5.55 17.54 -10.12
CA CYS A 220 5.97 18.04 -11.43
C CYS A 220 7.48 18.16 -11.59
N GLU A 221 8.31 17.69 -10.66
CA GLU A 221 9.77 17.81 -10.79
C GLU A 221 10.32 17.07 -12.01
N ILE A 222 9.77 15.87 -12.32
CA ILE A 222 10.20 15.10 -13.50
C ILE A 222 9.77 15.76 -14.82
N SER A 223 8.75 16.63 -14.84
CA SER A 223 8.36 17.34 -16.07
C SER A 223 9.48 18.27 -16.58
N LYS A 224 10.29 18.82 -15.66
CA LYS A 224 11.43 19.71 -15.99
C LYS A 224 12.59 18.96 -16.66
N ARG A 225 12.64 17.65 -16.53
CA ARG A 225 13.69 16.78 -17.07
C ARG A 225 13.09 15.53 -17.72
N TRP A 226 11.94 15.71 -18.39
CA TRP A 226 11.15 14.64 -18.98
C TRP A 226 11.94 13.73 -19.92
N ASP A 227 12.82 14.31 -20.76
CA ASP A 227 13.64 13.52 -21.68
C ASP A 227 14.61 12.59 -20.93
N GLN A 228 15.13 13.00 -19.79
CA GLN A 228 15.98 12.16 -18.95
C GLN A 228 15.17 11.03 -18.31
N PHE A 229 13.97 11.34 -17.81
CA PHE A 229 13.06 10.37 -17.26
C PHE A 229 12.63 9.32 -18.31
N ALA A 230 12.29 9.76 -19.52
CA ALA A 230 11.96 8.87 -20.63
C ALA A 230 13.16 8.01 -21.05
N THR A 231 14.37 8.59 -21.08
CA THR A 231 15.62 7.85 -21.36
C THR A 231 15.86 6.78 -20.31
N HIS A 232 15.61 7.08 -19.03
CA HIS A 232 15.74 6.10 -17.94
C HIS A 232 14.74 4.95 -18.08
N ALA A 233 13.50 5.23 -18.50
CA ALA A 233 12.50 4.21 -18.78
C ALA A 233 12.90 3.29 -19.94
N GLY A 234 13.61 3.84 -20.92
CA GLY A 234 14.12 3.13 -22.10
C GLY A 234 13.08 2.93 -23.21
N ASP A 235 13.58 2.70 -24.43
CA ASP A 235 12.76 2.61 -25.64
C ASP A 235 11.72 1.48 -25.60
N LYS A 236 12.00 0.38 -24.92
CA LYS A 236 11.06 -0.75 -24.77
C LYS A 236 9.76 -0.32 -24.06
N ILE A 237 9.85 0.66 -23.15
CA ILE A 237 8.72 1.17 -22.39
C ILE A 237 8.11 2.38 -23.08
N THR A 238 8.91 3.32 -23.55
CA THR A 238 8.42 4.61 -24.06
C THR A 238 7.82 4.52 -25.46
N SER A 239 8.17 3.48 -26.25
CA SER A 239 7.71 3.33 -27.63
C SER A 239 6.37 2.61 -27.71
N SER A 240 5.34 3.31 -28.18
CA SER A 240 4.02 2.74 -28.47
C SER A 240 3.32 3.49 -29.62
N ASN A 241 2.29 2.87 -30.19
CA ASN A 241 1.52 3.46 -31.29
C ASN A 241 0.40 4.39 -30.81
N ASP A 242 0.01 4.31 -29.54
CA ASP A 242 -1.11 5.05 -28.94
C ASP A 242 -0.66 6.20 -28.02
N ARG A 243 0.66 6.49 -27.97
CA ARG A 243 1.31 7.52 -27.15
C ARG A 243 1.31 7.28 -25.65
N LEU A 244 0.72 6.20 -25.17
CA LEU A 244 0.90 5.75 -23.79
C LEU A 244 2.17 4.91 -23.71
N TRP A 245 2.89 4.96 -22.62
CA TRP A 245 4.01 4.04 -22.43
C TRP A 245 3.54 2.59 -22.37
N GLN A 246 4.41 1.64 -22.67
CA GLN A 246 4.10 0.21 -22.53
C GLN A 246 3.84 -0.11 -21.04
N PRO A 247 2.93 -1.05 -20.76
CA PRO A 247 2.64 -1.42 -19.38
C PRO A 247 3.83 -2.14 -18.74
N ILE A 248 4.10 -1.82 -17.48
CA ILE A 248 5.06 -2.54 -16.63
C ILE A 248 4.26 -3.49 -15.75
N THR A 249 3.96 -4.66 -16.28
CA THR A 249 3.12 -5.65 -15.62
C THR A 249 3.47 -7.06 -16.06
N ASP A 250 2.91 -8.06 -15.38
CA ASP A 250 3.04 -9.47 -15.73
C ASP A 250 1.68 -10.16 -15.66
N LYS A 251 1.41 -11.10 -16.56
CA LYS A 251 0.15 -11.87 -16.60
C LYS A 251 -0.12 -12.71 -15.36
N ARG A 252 0.91 -13.04 -14.59
CA ARG A 252 0.81 -13.77 -13.32
C ARG A 252 0.24 -12.92 -12.20
N ILE A 253 0.30 -11.59 -12.32
CA ILE A 253 -0.36 -10.65 -11.39
C ILE A 253 -1.84 -10.62 -11.73
N ARG A 254 -2.67 -11.17 -10.85
CA ARG A 254 -4.10 -11.41 -11.07
C ARG A 254 -5.02 -10.41 -10.38
N ALA A 255 -4.57 -9.77 -9.31
CA ALA A 255 -5.33 -8.79 -8.54
C ALA A 255 -4.39 -7.74 -7.94
N VAL A 256 -4.86 -6.52 -7.77
CA VAL A 256 -4.05 -5.43 -7.21
C VAL A 256 -4.81 -4.65 -6.14
N MET A 257 -4.09 -4.21 -5.11
CA MET A 257 -4.67 -3.47 -4.00
C MET A 257 -3.84 -2.22 -3.71
N PRO A 258 -4.07 -1.12 -4.43
CA PRO A 258 -3.50 0.18 -4.11
C PRO A 258 -4.18 0.79 -2.87
N MET A 259 -3.39 1.16 -1.86
CA MET A 259 -3.86 1.84 -0.66
C MET A 259 -3.28 3.24 -0.60
N ALA A 260 -4.12 4.24 -0.35
CA ALA A 260 -3.75 5.66 -0.39
C ALA A 260 -2.82 5.98 -1.58
N PRO A 261 -3.17 5.54 -2.82
CA PRO A 261 -2.29 5.71 -3.97
C PRO A 261 -2.19 7.17 -4.40
N ASP A 262 -1.08 7.51 -5.03
CA ASP A 262 -0.96 8.64 -5.94
C ASP A 262 -0.76 8.14 -7.38
N GLY A 263 -0.64 9.04 -8.36
CA GLY A 263 -0.38 8.67 -9.74
C GLY A 263 -1.48 9.03 -10.73
N ALA A 264 -2.58 9.65 -10.28
CA ALA A 264 -3.64 10.12 -11.16
C ALA A 264 -3.09 10.99 -12.31
N TRP A 265 -2.15 11.87 -11.99
CA TRP A 265 -1.52 12.73 -13.00
C TRP A 265 -0.56 12.00 -13.93
N LEU A 266 0.13 10.98 -13.43
CA LEU A 266 1.09 10.22 -14.23
C LEU A 266 0.37 9.37 -15.29
N PHE A 267 -0.76 8.77 -14.90
CA PHE A 267 -1.48 7.84 -15.76
C PHE A 267 -2.60 8.50 -16.57
N GLY A 268 -3.29 9.48 -16.01
CA GLY A 268 -4.47 10.08 -16.61
C GLY A 268 -5.58 9.07 -16.89
N GLU A 269 -6.69 9.53 -17.47
CA GLU A 269 -7.84 8.68 -17.81
C GLU A 269 -7.45 7.52 -18.73
N ARG A 270 -6.68 7.80 -19.80
CA ARG A 270 -6.30 6.78 -20.78
C ARG A 270 -5.38 5.72 -20.21
N GLY A 271 -4.44 6.12 -19.36
CA GLY A 271 -3.50 5.18 -18.74
C GLY A 271 -4.13 4.34 -17.66
N LEU A 272 -5.05 4.91 -16.86
CA LEU A 272 -5.84 4.17 -15.86
C LEU A 272 -6.83 3.20 -16.51
N ALA A 273 -7.43 3.58 -17.66
CA ALA A 273 -8.32 2.69 -18.41
C ALA A 273 -7.64 1.39 -18.89
N ALA A 274 -6.31 1.33 -18.87
CA ALA A 274 -5.56 0.13 -19.23
C ALA A 274 -5.46 -0.90 -18.07
N VAL A 275 -5.82 -0.54 -16.84
CA VAL A 275 -5.89 -1.48 -15.71
C VAL A 275 -7.03 -2.46 -15.94
N ASP A 276 -6.71 -3.73 -16.11
CA ASP A 276 -7.66 -4.79 -16.50
C ASP A 276 -7.84 -5.89 -15.43
N ARG A 277 -7.21 -5.74 -14.27
CA ARG A 277 -7.24 -6.71 -13.17
C ARG A 277 -8.21 -6.28 -12.09
N PRO A 278 -8.82 -7.24 -11.35
CA PRO A 278 -9.53 -6.95 -10.12
C PRO A 278 -8.75 -6.00 -9.22
N THR A 279 -9.41 -4.92 -8.78
CA THR A 279 -8.74 -3.84 -8.05
C THR A 279 -9.54 -3.44 -6.82
N LEU A 280 -8.91 -3.48 -5.64
CA LEU A 280 -9.45 -2.91 -4.41
C LEU A 280 -8.63 -1.66 -4.04
N ILE A 281 -9.28 -0.49 -4.03
CA ILE A 281 -8.67 0.75 -3.53
C ILE A 281 -9.10 0.98 -2.10
N ILE A 282 -8.16 1.29 -1.21
CA ILE A 282 -8.46 1.82 0.12
C ILE A 282 -7.84 3.20 0.24
N SER A 283 -8.61 4.20 0.67
CA SER A 283 -8.09 5.55 0.89
C SER A 283 -8.80 6.26 2.05
N ALA A 284 -8.10 7.21 2.65
CA ALA A 284 -8.58 8.05 3.73
C ALA A 284 -9.25 9.30 3.16
N THR A 285 -10.43 9.70 3.69
CA THR A 285 -11.19 10.85 3.14
C THR A 285 -10.54 12.21 3.41
N GLU A 286 -9.65 12.29 4.42
CA GLU A 286 -8.89 13.50 4.78
C GLU A 286 -7.40 13.34 4.47
N ASP A 287 -7.05 12.53 3.47
CA ASP A 287 -5.66 12.33 3.04
C ASP A 287 -5.06 13.65 2.53
N GLU A 288 -4.09 14.16 3.26
CA GLU A 288 -3.43 15.44 3.01
C GLU A 288 -2.21 15.31 2.06
N LEU A 289 -1.72 14.09 1.83
CA LEU A 289 -0.57 13.83 0.95
C LEU A 289 -1.01 13.29 -0.41
N CYS A 290 -1.84 12.25 -0.41
CA CYS A 290 -2.45 11.70 -1.63
C CYS A 290 -3.92 12.12 -1.64
N ASN A 291 -4.19 13.37 -2.04
CA ASN A 291 -5.52 13.99 -1.91
C ASN A 291 -6.63 13.05 -2.39
N TYR A 292 -7.60 12.78 -1.50
CA TYR A 292 -8.66 11.80 -1.71
C TYR A 292 -9.39 11.96 -3.06
N ASN A 293 -9.87 13.17 -3.38
CA ASN A 293 -10.62 13.39 -4.62
C ASN A 293 -9.72 13.40 -5.85
N ARG A 294 -8.54 14.03 -5.77
CA ARG A 294 -7.63 14.18 -6.91
C ARG A 294 -6.92 12.88 -7.26
N GLU A 295 -6.65 12.03 -6.26
CA GLU A 295 -5.91 10.79 -6.46
C GLU A 295 -6.87 9.58 -6.38
N ALA A 296 -7.33 9.18 -5.20
CA ALA A 296 -8.04 7.92 -5.02
C ALA A 296 -9.38 7.86 -5.77
N VAL A 297 -10.19 8.92 -5.69
CA VAL A 297 -11.48 9.00 -6.41
C VAL A 297 -11.24 9.02 -7.91
N TYR A 298 -10.36 9.89 -8.39
CA TYR A 298 -10.02 9.97 -9.80
C TYR A 298 -9.53 8.62 -10.35
N ILE A 299 -8.62 7.95 -9.62
CA ILE A 299 -8.11 6.63 -10.00
C ILE A 299 -9.26 5.62 -10.07
N TYR A 300 -10.11 5.56 -9.04
CA TYR A 300 -11.24 4.63 -8.99
C TYR A 300 -12.20 4.83 -10.16
N GLU A 301 -12.53 6.08 -10.49
CA GLU A 301 -13.47 6.40 -11.58
C GLU A 301 -12.93 5.95 -12.95
N HIS A 302 -11.60 6.04 -13.17
CA HIS A 302 -11.00 5.84 -14.49
C HIS A 302 -10.32 4.47 -14.68
N ILE A 303 -10.19 3.64 -13.65
CA ILE A 303 -9.71 2.26 -13.82
C ILE A 303 -10.64 1.49 -14.76
N GLY A 304 -10.04 0.80 -15.76
CA GLY A 304 -10.76 0.15 -16.86
C GLY A 304 -11.47 -1.15 -16.47
N THR A 305 -11.01 -1.86 -15.45
CA THR A 305 -11.68 -3.10 -15.02
C THR A 305 -13.09 -2.81 -14.45
N PRO A 306 -14.10 -3.62 -14.79
CA PRO A 306 -15.39 -3.56 -14.09
C PRO A 306 -15.37 -4.18 -12.69
N ASP A 307 -14.37 -5.05 -12.42
CA ASP A 307 -14.16 -5.70 -11.13
C ASP A 307 -13.29 -4.79 -10.24
N LYS A 308 -13.92 -3.72 -9.76
CA LYS A 308 -13.27 -2.73 -8.90
C LYS A 308 -14.13 -2.36 -7.71
N THR A 309 -13.50 -2.26 -6.56
CA THR A 309 -14.11 -1.81 -5.31
C THR A 309 -13.27 -0.69 -4.71
N MET A 310 -13.91 0.30 -4.10
CA MET A 310 -13.26 1.30 -3.28
C MET A 310 -13.80 1.24 -1.87
N ILE A 311 -12.92 1.32 -0.89
CA ILE A 311 -13.24 1.47 0.53
C ILE A 311 -12.67 2.79 1.00
N SER A 312 -13.56 3.68 1.43
CA SER A 312 -13.19 4.98 1.99
C SER A 312 -13.18 4.91 3.51
N ILE A 313 -12.04 5.25 4.13
CA ILE A 313 -11.89 5.32 5.57
C ILE A 313 -12.17 6.77 6.00
N ILE A 314 -13.32 6.98 6.64
CA ILE A 314 -13.87 8.31 6.93
C ILE A 314 -13.08 9.00 8.05
N GLY A 315 -12.74 10.30 7.85
CA GLY A 315 -12.09 11.13 8.85
C GLY A 315 -10.63 10.77 9.14
N GLN A 316 -10.00 9.89 8.35
CA GLN A 316 -8.59 9.55 8.46
C GLN A 316 -7.73 10.32 7.46
N GLY A 317 -6.48 10.58 7.82
CA GLY A 317 -5.46 11.18 6.96
C GLY A 317 -4.45 10.15 6.45
N HIS A 318 -3.46 10.63 5.69
CA HIS A 318 -2.42 9.76 5.08
C HIS A 318 -1.67 8.89 6.08
N MET A 319 -1.51 9.35 7.32
CA MET A 319 -0.72 8.65 8.34
C MET A 319 -1.49 7.51 9.03
N MET A 320 -2.69 7.14 8.56
CA MET A 320 -3.49 6.03 9.11
C MET A 320 -2.74 4.70 9.14
N VAL A 321 -1.72 4.51 8.31
CA VAL A 321 -0.88 3.32 8.29
C VAL A 321 -0.05 3.11 9.57
N TYR A 322 0.05 4.13 10.43
CA TYR A 322 0.70 4.04 11.74
C TYR A 322 -0.31 3.79 12.88
N ASP A 323 -1.59 3.84 12.60
CA ASP A 323 -2.65 3.48 13.55
C ASP A 323 -2.92 1.97 13.48
N THR A 324 -2.77 1.27 14.59
CA THR A 324 -2.91 -0.19 14.64
C THR A 324 -4.33 -0.66 14.33
N VAL A 325 -5.35 0.14 14.66
CA VAL A 325 -6.75 -0.18 14.33
C VAL A 325 -6.96 -0.06 12.83
N MET A 326 -6.45 1.00 12.21
CA MET A 326 -6.55 1.20 10.77
C MET A 326 -5.76 0.15 9.99
N VAL A 327 -4.56 -0.21 10.48
CA VAL A 327 -3.77 -1.32 9.90
C VAL A 327 -4.55 -2.63 9.96
N SER A 328 -5.18 -2.95 11.09
CA SER A 328 -6.00 -4.17 11.21
C SER A 328 -7.17 -4.17 10.23
N ARG A 329 -7.83 -3.03 10.00
CA ARG A 329 -8.90 -2.89 9.00
C ARG A 329 -8.38 -3.12 7.58
N MET A 330 -7.33 -2.41 7.19
CA MET A 330 -6.71 -2.58 5.87
C MET A 330 -6.24 -4.03 5.65
N ALA A 331 -5.67 -4.66 6.68
CA ALA A 331 -5.23 -6.05 6.62
C ALA A 331 -6.41 -7.04 6.45
N HIS A 332 -7.52 -6.81 7.15
CA HIS A 332 -8.75 -7.60 6.98
C HIS A 332 -9.21 -7.60 5.51
N PHE A 333 -9.31 -6.41 4.92
CA PHE A 333 -9.73 -6.28 3.52
C PHE A 333 -8.69 -6.86 2.55
N ALA A 334 -7.40 -6.76 2.86
CA ALA A 334 -6.35 -7.38 2.06
C ALA A 334 -6.47 -8.91 2.05
N VAL A 335 -6.65 -9.52 3.21
CA VAL A 335 -6.86 -10.97 3.33
C VAL A 335 -8.13 -11.39 2.60
N ALA A 336 -9.24 -10.63 2.77
CA ALA A 336 -10.50 -10.92 2.10
C ALA A 336 -10.37 -10.86 0.58
N PHE A 337 -9.85 -9.76 0.06
CA PHE A 337 -9.74 -9.51 -1.37
C PHE A 337 -8.81 -10.51 -2.07
N PHE A 338 -7.60 -10.68 -1.56
CA PHE A 338 -6.68 -11.64 -2.15
C PHE A 338 -7.10 -13.09 -1.90
N GLY A 339 -7.76 -13.39 -0.79
CA GLY A 339 -8.34 -14.71 -0.54
C GLY A 339 -9.41 -15.06 -1.56
N TYR A 340 -10.28 -14.12 -1.89
CA TYR A 340 -11.30 -14.29 -2.93
C TYR A 340 -10.66 -14.50 -4.32
N HIS A 341 -9.76 -13.58 -4.75
CA HIS A 341 -9.22 -13.61 -6.11
C HIS A 341 -8.11 -14.63 -6.35
N LEU A 342 -7.33 -14.98 -5.33
CA LEU A 342 -6.14 -15.83 -5.50
C LEU A 342 -6.25 -17.21 -4.83
N GLN A 343 -7.06 -17.36 -3.77
CA GLN A 343 -7.27 -18.66 -3.11
C GLN A 343 -8.61 -19.31 -3.46
N GLY A 344 -9.50 -18.60 -4.21
CA GLY A 344 -10.83 -19.08 -4.54
C GLY A 344 -11.77 -19.18 -3.33
N ARG A 345 -11.59 -18.30 -2.35
CA ARG A 345 -12.43 -18.18 -1.15
C ARG A 345 -13.67 -17.35 -1.46
N ASP A 346 -14.66 -17.97 -2.12
CA ASP A 346 -15.91 -17.27 -2.50
C ASP A 346 -16.64 -16.69 -1.28
N ASP A 347 -16.49 -17.29 -0.11
CA ASP A 347 -17.00 -16.82 1.17
C ASP A 347 -16.39 -15.48 1.63
N TYR A 348 -15.28 -15.06 1.06
CA TYR A 348 -14.63 -13.80 1.42
C TYR A 348 -15.20 -12.58 0.66
N ALA A 349 -15.97 -12.78 -0.40
CA ALA A 349 -16.58 -11.69 -1.17
C ALA A 349 -17.47 -10.79 -0.31
N GLU A 350 -18.14 -11.35 0.72
CA GLU A 350 -19.01 -10.61 1.62
C GLU A 350 -18.25 -9.51 2.39
N PHE A 351 -16.97 -9.73 2.74
CA PHE A 351 -16.20 -8.82 3.61
C PHE A 351 -15.81 -7.49 2.96
N PHE A 352 -15.87 -7.37 1.64
CA PHE A 352 -15.65 -6.11 0.93
C PHE A 352 -16.88 -5.67 0.11
N SER A 353 -18.05 -6.12 0.54
CA SER A 353 -19.34 -5.71 0.00
C SER A 353 -19.87 -4.44 0.67
N GLU A 354 -20.80 -3.76 -0.02
CA GLU A 354 -21.50 -2.60 0.52
C GLU A 354 -22.23 -2.92 1.83
N ASP A 355 -22.97 -4.05 1.88
CA ASP A 355 -23.72 -4.48 3.06
C ASP A 355 -22.82 -4.71 4.28
N PHE A 356 -21.61 -5.21 4.07
CA PHE A 356 -20.65 -5.40 5.15
C PHE A 356 -20.09 -4.06 5.64
N LEU A 357 -19.66 -3.20 4.73
CA LEU A 357 -19.08 -1.90 5.10
C LEU A 357 -20.07 -0.96 5.78
N ASN A 358 -21.34 -0.99 5.38
CA ASN A 358 -22.41 -0.18 6.00
C ASN A 358 -22.67 -0.51 7.48
N GLN A 359 -22.04 -1.57 8.01
CA GLN A 359 -22.08 -1.91 9.43
C GLN A 359 -21.08 -1.08 10.27
N TYR A 360 -20.21 -0.31 9.64
CA TYR A 360 -19.17 0.50 10.28
C TYR A 360 -19.37 1.97 9.94
N ALA A 361 -19.53 2.79 10.96
CA ALA A 361 -19.82 4.24 10.79
C ALA A 361 -18.63 5.03 10.21
N ASP A 362 -17.42 4.49 10.28
CA ASP A 362 -16.18 5.10 9.81
C ASP A 362 -15.65 4.50 8.50
N LEU A 363 -16.47 3.69 7.83
CA LEU A 363 -16.19 3.14 6.50
C LEU A 363 -17.31 3.52 5.52
N ALA A 364 -16.95 3.69 4.26
CA ALA A 364 -17.92 3.78 3.17
C ALA A 364 -17.50 2.87 2.01
N TRP A 365 -18.50 2.23 1.40
CA TRP A 365 -18.33 1.50 0.15
C TRP A 365 -18.39 2.48 -1.02
N GLY A 366 -17.38 2.45 -1.89
CA GLY A 366 -17.27 3.42 -2.99
C GLY A 366 -16.72 4.77 -2.55
N VAL A 367 -17.05 5.78 -3.34
CA VAL A 367 -16.66 7.17 -3.09
C VAL A 367 -17.50 7.76 -1.95
N TYR A 368 -16.86 8.33 -0.97
CA TYR A 368 -17.54 9.04 0.12
C TYR A 368 -17.81 10.49 -0.28
N SER A 369 -19.08 10.89 -0.28
CA SER A 369 -19.53 12.24 -0.68
C SER A 369 -19.67 13.22 0.49
N GLY A 370 -19.54 12.76 1.72
CA GLY A 370 -19.70 13.60 2.91
C GLY A 370 -21.15 13.78 3.38
N GLU A 371 -22.11 12.97 2.85
CA GLU A 371 -23.53 12.98 3.27
C GLU A 371 -23.85 11.87 4.27
#